data_36bcbf438fcbc00727d4264ffa72dc4f
#
_entry.id   36bcbf438fcbc00727d4264ffa72dc4f
#
_cell.length_a   1.000
_cell.length_b   1.000
_cell.length_c   1.000
_cell.angle_alpha   90.00
_cell.angle_beta   90.00
_cell.angle_gamma   90.00
#
_symmetry.space_group_name_H-M   'P 1'
#
loop_
_entity.id
_entity.type
_entity.pdbx_description
1 polymer ?
#
loop_
_entity_poly.entity_id
_entity_poly.type
_entity_poly.pdbx_seq_one_letter_code
_entity_poly.pdbx_strand_id
1 'polypeptide(L)'
;MKSYTLNNGVSIPVLGFGTWKAENGEVAYQAVLEALKAGYRHIDTAAIYKNEESVGRAIRDSGIPRQEIFVTTKLWNTNHSYEEARQAFEQSMEKLDLDYLDLYLIHWPNPKPLRENDAWETRNAEVWRAMEDLYQEGKIRAIGVSNFLPKHLD
;
A
#
# COMPACT_ATOMS: atom_id res chain seq x y z
N MET A 1 1.55 18.20 10.99
CA MET A 1 0.83 18.07 9.70
C MET A 1 -0.64 17.80 10.00
N LYS A 2 -1.57 18.31 9.17
CA LYS A 2 -3.00 18.02 9.31
C LYS A 2 -3.29 16.56 8.92
N SER A 3 -4.16 15.87 9.66
CA SER A 3 -4.51 14.47 9.44
C SER A 3 -6.01 14.25 9.47
N TYR A 4 -6.47 13.17 8.85
CA TYR A 4 -7.80 12.61 9.03
C TYR A 4 -7.74 11.36 9.90
N THR A 5 -8.81 11.07 10.62
CA THR A 5 -8.96 9.82 11.38
C THR A 5 -9.76 8.83 10.53
N LEU A 6 -9.19 7.65 10.30
CA LEU A 6 -9.87 6.54 9.64
C LEU A 6 -10.92 5.91 10.58
N ASN A 7 -11.83 5.09 10.02
CA ASN A 7 -12.92 4.44 10.78
C ASN A 7 -12.44 3.56 11.95
N ASN A 8 -11.19 3.08 11.89
CA ASN A 8 -10.56 2.28 12.95
C ASN A 8 -9.70 3.10 13.92
N GLY A 9 -9.74 4.44 13.85
CA GLY A 9 -8.99 5.32 14.73
C GLY A 9 -7.56 5.65 14.27
N VAL A 10 -7.06 5.03 13.20
CA VAL A 10 -5.73 5.33 12.65
C VAL A 10 -5.74 6.71 12.01
N SER A 11 -4.70 7.50 12.29
CA SER A 11 -4.53 8.85 11.74
C SER A 11 -3.71 8.80 10.46
N ILE A 12 -4.27 9.32 9.36
CA ILE A 12 -3.60 9.45 8.06
C ILE A 12 -3.28 10.90 7.73
N PRO A 13 -2.04 11.27 7.39
CA PRO A 13 -1.71 12.62 6.94
C PRO A 13 -2.49 13.01 5.68
N VAL A 14 -3.02 14.24 5.64
CA VAL A 14 -3.83 14.76 4.51
C VAL A 14 -3.03 14.87 3.23
N LEU A 15 -1.72 15.17 3.35
CA LEU A 15 -0.81 15.23 2.21
C LEU A 15 0.10 14.01 2.18
N GLY A 16 0.13 13.32 1.05
CA GLY A 16 1.03 12.21 0.79
C GLY A 16 1.90 12.47 -0.43
N PHE A 17 3.09 11.89 -0.44
CA PHE A 17 4.00 11.89 -1.57
C PHE A 17 3.87 10.56 -2.33
N GLY A 18 3.43 10.61 -3.59
CA GLY A 18 3.26 9.46 -4.47
C GLY A 18 4.52 9.17 -5.28
N THR A 19 4.86 7.89 -5.41
CA THR A 19 6.09 7.44 -6.08
C THR A 19 5.86 6.87 -7.49
N TRP A 20 4.66 6.99 -8.02
CA TRP A 20 4.37 6.49 -9.37
C TRP A 20 5.28 7.13 -10.42
N LYS A 21 5.86 6.31 -11.31
CA LYS A 21 6.84 6.68 -12.33
C LYS A 21 8.22 7.14 -11.81
N ALA A 22 8.46 7.13 -10.51
CA ALA A 22 9.83 7.26 -10.02
C ALA A 22 10.57 5.93 -10.25
N GLU A 23 11.63 5.97 -11.04
CA GLU A 23 12.42 4.77 -11.35
C GLU A 23 13.09 4.23 -10.10
N ASN A 24 13.08 2.89 -9.95
CA ASN A 24 13.78 2.23 -8.84
C ASN A 24 15.29 2.57 -8.86
N GLY A 25 15.88 2.66 -7.70
CA GLY A 25 17.26 3.11 -7.53
C GLY A 25 17.33 4.54 -7.04
N GLU A 26 18.32 5.29 -7.51
CA GLU A 26 18.61 6.61 -6.97
C GLU A 26 17.49 7.63 -7.18
N VAL A 27 16.73 7.54 -8.29
CA VAL A 27 15.61 8.47 -8.57
C VAL A 27 14.51 8.37 -7.51
N ALA A 28 13.98 7.18 -7.27
CA ALA A 28 12.94 6.98 -6.27
C ALA A 28 13.46 7.22 -4.84
N TYR A 29 14.68 6.78 -4.56
CA TYR A 29 15.33 7.00 -3.27
C TYR A 29 15.44 8.48 -2.93
N GLN A 30 16.05 9.29 -3.81
CA GLN A 30 16.24 10.71 -3.57
C GLN A 30 14.90 11.46 -3.50
N ALA A 31 13.94 11.13 -4.38
CA ALA A 31 12.62 11.76 -4.37
C ALA A 31 11.90 11.58 -3.02
N VAL A 32 11.92 10.36 -2.46
CA VAL A 32 11.30 10.08 -1.16
C VAL A 32 12.08 10.74 -0.03
N LEU A 33 13.41 10.70 -0.06
CA LEU A 33 14.25 11.31 0.97
C LEU A 33 14.03 12.83 1.03
N GLU A 34 13.99 13.51 -0.12
CA GLU A 34 13.73 14.95 -0.19
C GLU A 34 12.27 15.30 0.22
N ALA A 35 11.29 14.46 -0.12
CA ALA A 35 9.93 14.64 0.37
C ALA A 35 9.87 14.58 1.90
N LEU A 36 10.53 13.60 2.51
CA LEU A 36 10.60 13.46 3.97
C LEU A 36 11.32 14.66 4.63
N LYS A 37 12.42 15.13 4.05
CA LYS A 37 13.10 16.36 4.49
C LYS A 37 12.23 17.60 4.36
N ALA A 38 11.42 17.70 3.29
CA ALA A 38 10.47 18.79 3.10
C ALA A 38 9.27 18.74 4.05
N GLY A 39 9.16 17.70 4.87
CA GLY A 39 8.13 17.58 5.92
C GLY A 39 6.96 16.66 5.55
N TYR A 40 6.98 15.97 4.41
CA TYR A 40 6.01 14.89 4.16
C TYR A 40 6.15 13.79 5.21
N ARG A 41 5.02 13.21 5.60
CA ARG A 41 4.96 12.09 6.56
C ARG A 41 4.07 10.95 6.06
N HIS A 42 3.61 11.01 4.81
CA HIS A 42 2.87 9.95 4.14
C HIS A 42 3.54 9.67 2.79
N ILE A 43 4.00 8.44 2.60
CA ILE A 43 4.60 7.95 1.37
C ILE A 43 3.69 6.89 0.76
N ASP A 44 3.28 7.12 -0.48
CA ASP A 44 2.38 6.23 -1.24
C ASP A 44 3.15 5.56 -2.38
N THR A 45 3.23 4.24 -2.33
CA THR A 45 3.80 3.41 -3.37
C THR A 45 2.83 2.28 -3.78
N ALA A 46 3.27 1.35 -4.61
CA ALA A 46 2.54 0.15 -4.99
C ALA A 46 3.49 -0.90 -5.57
N ALA A 47 3.14 -2.18 -5.45
CA ALA A 47 3.94 -3.28 -6.00
C ALA A 47 4.25 -3.11 -7.50
N ILE A 48 3.25 -2.64 -8.29
CA ILE A 48 3.41 -2.44 -9.75
C ILE A 48 4.37 -1.30 -10.10
N TYR A 49 4.64 -0.36 -9.18
CA TYR A 49 5.59 0.73 -9.45
C TYR A 49 7.04 0.23 -9.47
N LYS A 50 7.29 -0.98 -8.93
CA LYS A 50 8.60 -1.65 -8.93
C LYS A 50 9.71 -0.83 -8.26
N ASN A 51 9.35 0.03 -7.31
CA ASN A 51 10.28 0.91 -6.60
C ASN A 51 10.21 0.80 -5.07
N GLU A 52 9.49 -0.19 -4.54
CA GLU A 52 9.30 -0.38 -3.10
C GLU A 52 10.63 -0.50 -2.34
N GLU A 53 11.63 -1.15 -2.93
CA GLU A 53 12.98 -1.28 -2.35
C GLU A 53 13.65 0.08 -2.10
N SER A 54 13.62 0.96 -3.09
CA SER A 54 14.16 2.32 -2.97
C SER A 54 13.38 3.18 -2.00
N VAL A 55 12.05 3.02 -1.98
CA VAL A 55 11.16 3.70 -1.03
C VAL A 55 11.49 3.28 0.41
N GLY A 56 11.58 1.98 0.68
CA GLY A 56 11.92 1.45 1.99
C GLY A 56 13.31 1.92 2.47
N ARG A 57 14.31 1.87 1.57
CA ARG A 57 15.66 2.39 1.86
C ARG A 57 15.62 3.87 2.26
N ALA A 58 14.91 4.70 1.51
CA ALA A 58 14.81 6.14 1.82
C ALA A 58 14.13 6.40 3.17
N ILE A 59 13.09 5.63 3.51
CA ILE A 59 12.41 5.72 4.81
C ILE A 59 13.38 5.41 5.94
N ARG A 60 14.15 4.33 5.86
CA ARG A 60 15.13 3.95 6.88
C ARG A 60 16.26 4.98 7.01
N ASP A 61 16.78 5.44 5.88
CA ASP A 61 17.91 6.40 5.84
C ASP A 61 17.51 7.83 6.21
N SER A 62 16.21 8.13 6.27
CA SER A 62 15.70 9.47 6.60
C SER A 62 16.03 9.94 8.02
N GLY A 63 16.31 8.99 8.92
CA GLY A 63 16.51 9.27 10.34
C GLY A 63 15.22 9.65 11.10
N ILE A 64 14.07 9.65 10.43
CA ILE A 64 12.76 9.92 11.04
C ILE A 64 12.26 8.62 11.69
N PRO A 65 11.78 8.65 12.94
CA PRO A 65 11.21 7.47 13.57
C PRO A 65 10.10 6.83 12.72
N ARG A 66 10.13 5.50 12.54
CA ARG A 66 9.18 4.77 11.67
C ARG A 66 7.71 5.10 11.97
N GLN A 67 7.37 5.25 13.24
CA GLN A 67 6.01 5.57 13.68
C GLN A 67 5.52 6.98 13.29
N GLU A 68 6.41 7.85 12.85
CA GLU A 68 6.06 9.18 12.35
C GLU A 68 5.81 9.21 10.84
N ILE A 69 6.11 8.10 10.13
CA ILE A 69 5.93 7.98 8.68
C ILE A 69 4.78 7.02 8.42
N PHE A 70 3.76 7.51 7.70
CA PHE A 70 2.65 6.70 7.21
C PHE A 70 3.00 6.14 5.84
N VAL A 71 3.04 4.81 5.71
CA VAL A 71 3.44 4.12 4.47
C VAL A 71 2.25 3.36 3.89
N THR A 72 1.95 3.65 2.63
CA THR A 72 0.92 2.95 1.84
C THR A 72 1.58 2.19 0.71
N THR A 73 1.21 0.92 0.54
CA THR A 73 1.43 0.18 -0.70
C THR A 73 0.15 -0.55 -1.14
N LYS A 74 0.17 -1.17 -2.32
CA LYS A 74 -1.05 -1.69 -2.96
C LYS A 74 -0.79 -3.04 -3.61
N LEU A 75 -1.76 -3.94 -3.43
CA LEU A 75 -1.82 -5.23 -4.12
C LEU A 75 -2.07 -5.02 -5.61
N TRP A 76 -1.22 -5.60 -6.46
CA TRP A 76 -1.41 -5.50 -7.90
C TRP A 76 -2.40 -6.54 -8.44
N ASN A 77 -2.90 -6.26 -9.63
CA ASN A 77 -3.97 -6.98 -10.33
C ASN A 77 -3.67 -8.45 -10.65
N THR A 78 -2.41 -8.86 -10.65
CA THR A 78 -2.02 -10.26 -10.91
C THR A 78 -2.23 -11.19 -9.72
N ASN A 79 -2.52 -10.65 -8.55
CA ASN A 79 -2.59 -11.37 -7.27
C ASN A 79 -4.00 -11.23 -6.68
N HIS A 80 -4.96 -11.98 -7.21
CA HIS A 80 -6.38 -11.84 -6.90
C HIS A 80 -7.03 -13.11 -6.33
N SER A 81 -6.31 -13.78 -5.43
CA SER A 81 -6.84 -14.82 -4.54
C SER A 81 -6.32 -14.62 -3.13
N TYR A 82 -6.88 -15.32 -2.16
CA TYR A 82 -6.45 -15.25 -0.77
C TYR A 82 -4.95 -15.52 -0.61
N GLU A 83 -4.46 -16.63 -1.15
CA GLU A 83 -3.05 -17.03 -1.03
C GLU A 83 -2.11 -16.08 -1.79
N GLU A 84 -2.48 -15.68 -3.00
CA GLU A 84 -1.70 -14.74 -3.80
C GLU A 84 -1.61 -13.37 -3.12
N ALA A 85 -2.67 -12.90 -2.48
CA ALA A 85 -2.67 -11.63 -1.76
C ALA A 85 -1.71 -11.66 -0.56
N ARG A 86 -1.70 -12.77 0.20
CA ARG A 86 -0.76 -12.95 1.31
C ARG A 86 0.69 -13.00 0.83
N GLN A 87 0.96 -13.77 -0.22
CA GLN A 87 2.30 -13.86 -0.80
C GLN A 87 2.77 -12.50 -1.35
N ALA A 88 1.92 -11.77 -2.04
CA ALA A 88 2.24 -10.44 -2.56
C ALA A 88 2.52 -9.44 -1.44
N PHE A 89 1.77 -9.52 -0.34
CA PHE A 89 2.05 -8.70 0.84
C PHE A 89 3.45 -8.99 1.41
N GLU A 90 3.80 -10.25 1.63
CA GLU A 90 5.13 -10.62 2.15
C GLU A 90 6.25 -10.15 1.20
N GLN A 91 6.06 -10.26 -0.13
CA GLN A 91 7.01 -9.74 -1.12
C GLN A 91 7.16 -8.21 -1.06
N SER A 92 6.07 -7.47 -0.85
CA SER A 92 6.13 -6.02 -0.66
C SER A 92 6.85 -5.66 0.64
N MET A 93 6.59 -6.38 1.73
CA MET A 93 7.27 -6.17 3.01
C MET A 93 8.77 -6.47 2.94
N GLU A 94 9.17 -7.54 2.24
CA GLU A 94 10.57 -7.87 2.00
C GLU A 94 11.29 -6.74 1.23
N LYS A 95 10.67 -6.19 0.17
CA LYS A 95 11.23 -5.09 -0.61
C LYS A 95 11.30 -3.78 0.17
N LEU A 96 10.24 -3.44 0.89
CA LEU A 96 10.19 -2.26 1.73
C LEU A 96 11.14 -2.38 2.94
N ASP A 97 11.38 -3.60 3.40
CA ASP A 97 12.19 -3.92 4.58
C ASP A 97 11.70 -3.10 5.80
N LEU A 98 10.41 -3.24 6.09
CA LEU A 98 9.69 -2.60 7.18
C LEU A 98 8.97 -3.66 8.03
N ASP A 99 8.79 -3.38 9.33
CA ASP A 99 8.13 -4.31 10.26
C ASP A 99 6.61 -4.36 10.08
N TYR A 100 5.99 -3.28 9.60
CA TYR A 100 4.54 -3.16 9.39
C TYR A 100 4.21 -2.14 8.30
N LEU A 101 2.99 -2.22 7.76
CA LEU A 101 2.40 -1.19 6.92
C LEU A 101 1.36 -0.36 7.67
N ASP A 102 1.25 0.92 7.33
CA ASP A 102 0.17 1.77 7.84
C ASP A 102 -1.12 1.56 7.04
N LEU A 103 -1.03 1.39 5.71
CA LEU A 103 -2.19 1.15 4.85
C LEU A 103 -1.84 0.21 3.69
N TYR A 104 -2.67 -0.82 3.50
CA TYR A 104 -2.60 -1.72 2.34
C TYR A 104 -3.90 -1.65 1.54
N LEU A 105 -3.81 -1.43 0.23
CA LEU A 105 -4.96 -1.24 -0.64
C LEU A 105 -5.06 -2.31 -1.73
N ILE A 106 -6.29 -2.74 -2.07
CA ILE A 106 -6.54 -3.36 -3.37
C ILE A 106 -6.40 -2.27 -4.42
N HIS A 107 -5.47 -2.41 -5.37
CA HIS A 107 -5.15 -1.35 -6.34
C HIS A 107 -6.29 -1.09 -7.33
N TRP A 108 -6.93 -2.16 -7.84
CA TRP A 108 -8.06 -2.13 -8.75
C TRP A 108 -9.05 -3.26 -8.46
N PRO A 109 -10.37 -3.02 -8.56
CA PRO A 109 -11.38 -4.04 -8.23
C PRO A 109 -11.49 -5.15 -9.27
N ASN A 110 -11.35 -4.83 -10.54
CA ASN A 110 -11.72 -5.68 -11.66
C ASN A 110 -10.62 -5.71 -12.75
N PRO A 111 -9.48 -6.34 -12.50
CA PRO A 111 -8.45 -6.50 -13.53
C PRO A 111 -9.01 -7.23 -14.75
N LYS A 112 -8.46 -6.94 -15.92
CA LYS A 112 -8.96 -7.41 -17.20
C LYS A 112 -9.35 -8.89 -17.27
N PRO A 113 -8.55 -9.84 -16.72
CA PRO A 113 -8.89 -11.26 -16.72
C PRO A 113 -10.13 -11.63 -15.87
N LEU A 114 -10.53 -10.78 -14.92
CA LEU A 114 -11.64 -11.05 -14.00
C LEU A 114 -12.94 -10.32 -14.37
N ARG A 115 -12.97 -9.64 -15.52
CA ARG A 115 -14.17 -8.89 -15.97
C ARG A 115 -15.27 -9.77 -16.53
N GLU A 116 -14.90 -10.94 -17.03
CA GLU A 116 -15.87 -11.89 -17.54
C GLU A 116 -16.62 -12.57 -16.41
N ASN A 117 -17.96 -12.66 -16.53
CA ASN A 117 -18.87 -13.28 -15.54
C ASN A 117 -18.74 -12.71 -14.12
N ASP A 118 -18.33 -11.46 -13.97
CA ASP A 118 -18.15 -10.79 -12.68
C ASP A 118 -17.28 -11.57 -11.67
N ALA A 119 -16.32 -12.35 -12.18
CA ALA A 119 -15.42 -13.16 -11.36
C ALA A 119 -14.63 -12.32 -10.34
N TRP A 120 -14.53 -11.01 -10.56
CA TRP A 120 -13.90 -10.05 -9.65
C TRP A 120 -14.60 -9.98 -8.27
N GLU A 121 -15.93 -10.22 -8.19
CA GLU A 121 -16.67 -10.18 -6.92
C GLU A 121 -16.11 -11.19 -5.93
N THR A 122 -16.10 -12.47 -6.32
CA THR A 122 -15.55 -13.55 -5.48
C THR A 122 -14.08 -13.31 -5.16
N ARG A 123 -13.29 -12.88 -6.15
CA ARG A 123 -11.86 -12.64 -5.98
C ARG A 123 -11.55 -11.46 -5.06
N ASN A 124 -12.30 -10.37 -5.16
CA ASN A 124 -12.18 -9.26 -4.22
C ASN A 124 -12.49 -9.69 -2.78
N ALA A 125 -13.53 -10.51 -2.58
CA ALA A 125 -13.87 -11.04 -1.26
C ALA A 125 -12.73 -11.93 -0.68
N GLU A 126 -12.14 -12.79 -1.49
CA GLU A 126 -10.97 -13.59 -1.08
C GLU A 126 -9.77 -12.71 -0.68
N VAL A 127 -9.46 -11.72 -1.50
CA VAL A 127 -8.37 -10.75 -1.23
C VAL A 127 -8.66 -9.96 0.04
N TRP A 128 -9.89 -9.47 0.19
CA TRP A 128 -10.30 -8.71 1.38
C TRP A 128 -10.14 -9.52 2.65
N ARG A 129 -10.55 -10.79 2.65
CA ARG A 129 -10.34 -11.71 3.78
C ARG A 129 -8.86 -11.88 4.11
N ALA A 130 -8.00 -12.02 3.11
CA ALA A 130 -6.55 -12.09 3.34
C ALA A 130 -6.01 -10.81 4.00
N MET A 131 -6.51 -9.63 3.59
CA MET A 131 -6.14 -8.36 4.20
C MET A 131 -6.65 -8.22 5.64
N GLU A 132 -7.87 -8.70 5.92
CA GLU A 132 -8.42 -8.74 7.29
C GLU A 132 -7.57 -9.62 8.22
N ASP A 133 -7.16 -10.79 7.75
CA ASP A 133 -6.27 -11.67 8.53
C ASP A 133 -4.92 -11.01 8.81
N LEU A 134 -4.29 -10.38 7.81
CA LEU A 134 -3.05 -9.62 7.98
C LEU A 134 -3.20 -8.43 8.94
N TYR A 135 -4.36 -7.79 8.94
CA TYR A 135 -4.72 -6.74 9.89
C TYR A 135 -4.85 -7.30 11.32
N GLN A 136 -5.53 -8.43 11.51
CA GLN A 136 -5.66 -9.09 12.82
C GLN A 136 -4.31 -9.61 13.34
N GLU A 137 -3.41 -10.03 12.45
CA GLU A 137 -2.03 -10.40 12.78
C GLU A 137 -1.16 -9.19 13.19
N GLY A 138 -1.67 -7.97 13.07
CA GLY A 138 -0.94 -6.74 13.41
C GLY A 138 0.11 -6.31 12.37
N LYS A 139 0.11 -6.93 11.19
CA LYS A 139 1.06 -6.61 10.11
C LYS A 139 0.69 -5.33 9.35
N ILE A 140 -0.60 -4.96 9.37
CA ILE A 140 -1.17 -3.80 8.70
C ILE A 140 -2.03 -3.03 9.68
N ARG A 141 -1.89 -1.70 9.73
CA ARG A 141 -2.67 -0.84 10.64
C ARG A 141 -4.04 -0.44 10.08
N ALA A 142 -4.16 -0.36 8.74
CA ALA A 142 -5.41 -0.07 8.04
C ALA A 142 -5.44 -0.75 6.68
N ILE A 143 -6.62 -1.17 6.25
CA ILE A 143 -6.85 -1.79 4.94
C ILE A 143 -7.87 -0.97 4.17
N GLY A 144 -7.85 -1.06 2.85
CA GLY A 144 -8.77 -0.31 2.02
C GLY A 144 -8.70 -0.68 0.55
N VAL A 145 -9.38 0.12 -0.25
CA VAL A 145 -9.53 -0.09 -1.70
C VAL A 145 -9.20 1.16 -2.49
N SER A 146 -8.78 0.97 -3.74
CA SER A 146 -8.47 2.03 -4.68
C SER A 146 -9.16 1.78 -6.02
N ASN A 147 -9.64 2.83 -6.68
CA ASN A 147 -10.33 2.75 -7.97
C ASN A 147 -11.65 1.95 -7.97
N PHE A 148 -12.23 1.74 -6.80
CA PHE A 148 -13.54 1.11 -6.66
C PHE A 148 -14.66 2.10 -6.97
N LEU A 149 -15.67 1.63 -7.70
CA LEU A 149 -16.96 2.30 -7.88
C LEU A 149 -17.96 1.72 -6.89
N PRO A 150 -19.10 2.41 -6.61
CA PRO A 150 -20.11 1.88 -5.67
C PRO A 150 -20.48 0.40 -5.92
N LYS A 151 -20.69 0.02 -7.18
CA LYS A 151 -20.99 -1.38 -7.56
C LYS A 151 -19.91 -2.41 -7.20
N HIS A 152 -18.71 -1.98 -6.84
CA HIS A 152 -17.62 -2.87 -6.44
C HIS A 152 -17.54 -3.03 -4.92
N LEU A 153 -18.39 -2.31 -4.17
CA LEU A 153 -18.43 -2.31 -2.70
C LEU A 153 -19.67 -3.07 -2.16
N ASP A 154 -20.67 -3.32 -3.01
CA ASP A 154 -21.88 -4.05 -2.71
C ASP A 154 -21.67 -5.57 -2.81
#